data_6663640e0b8022bc44d2c79ba51802dd
#
_entry.id   6663640e0b8022bc44d2c79ba51802dd
#
_cell.length_a   1.000
_cell.length_b   1.000
_cell.length_c   1.000
_cell.angle_alpha   90.00
_cell.angle_beta   90.00
_cell.angle_gamma   90.00
#
_symmetry.space_group_name_H-M   'P 1'
#
loop_
_entity.id
_entity.type
_entity.pdbx_description
1 polymer ?
#
loop_
_entity_poly.entity_id
_entity_poly.type
_entity_poly.pdbx_seq_one_letter_code
_entity_poly.pdbx_strand_id
1 'polypeptide(L)'
;MAKVIMIQGTMSGAGKSLLVAGLCRIFRQDGYRVAPFKSQNMALNSYITGEGLEMGRAQVMQAEAAGIEPLVCMNPILLKPTSHTGSQVIVNGEVRGNLSARDYFAHKTELIPDIKAALSLIHISEPTRP
;
A
#
# COMPACT_ATOMS: atom_id res chain seq x y z
N MET A 1 15.61 14.10 -2.73
CA MET A 1 14.67 13.52 -1.75
C MET A 1 13.23 13.70 -2.24
N ALA A 2 12.47 12.65 -2.19
CA ALA A 2 11.07 12.70 -2.61
C ALA A 2 10.23 13.58 -1.68
N LYS A 3 9.29 14.31 -2.25
CA LYS A 3 8.29 15.04 -1.48
C LYS A 3 7.14 14.10 -1.16
N VAL A 4 6.60 14.21 0.04
CA VAL A 4 5.55 13.34 0.53
C VAL A 4 4.30 14.14 0.88
N ILE A 5 3.15 13.63 0.45
CA ILE A 5 1.85 14.16 0.84
C ILE A 5 1.07 13.02 1.49
N MET A 6 0.52 13.27 2.67
CA MET A 6 -0.30 12.29 3.36
C MET A 6 -1.76 12.71 3.31
N ILE A 7 -2.62 11.79 2.87
CA ILE A 7 -4.07 11.99 2.86
C ILE A 7 -4.67 11.25 4.05
N GLN A 8 -5.31 12.00 4.92
CA GLN A 8 -5.98 11.45 6.09
C GLN A 8 -7.48 11.72 6.00
N GLY A 9 -8.25 10.86 6.61
CA GLY A 9 -9.70 11.02 6.69
C GLY A 9 -10.19 10.69 8.09
N THR A 10 -11.36 11.21 8.41
CA THR A 10 -11.97 11.05 9.72
C THR A 10 -12.65 9.69 9.91
N MET A 11 -12.87 8.96 8.82
CA MET A 11 -13.55 7.67 8.87
C MET A 11 -13.19 6.81 7.66
N SER A 12 -13.47 5.51 7.78
CA SER A 12 -13.41 4.59 6.67
C SER A 12 -14.49 4.93 5.65
N GLY A 13 -14.22 4.74 4.37
CA GLY A 13 -15.19 5.01 3.31
C GLY A 13 -15.38 6.50 2.99
N ALA A 14 -14.50 7.38 3.48
CA ALA A 14 -14.58 8.82 3.22
C ALA A 14 -14.08 9.23 1.83
N GLY A 15 -13.62 8.27 1.01
CA GLY A 15 -13.15 8.55 -0.34
C GLY A 15 -11.65 8.81 -0.46
N LYS A 16 -10.87 8.50 0.57
CA LYS A 16 -9.42 8.72 0.56
C LYS A 16 -8.71 8.03 -0.60
N SER A 17 -9.04 6.77 -0.85
CA SER A 17 -8.40 5.99 -1.92
C SER A 17 -8.63 6.59 -3.30
N LEU A 18 -9.84 7.06 -3.55
CA LEU A 18 -10.18 7.71 -4.80
C LEU A 18 -9.49 9.07 -4.94
N LEU A 19 -9.44 9.84 -3.86
CA LEU A 19 -8.74 11.12 -3.84
C LEU A 19 -7.25 10.93 -4.12
N VAL A 20 -6.62 9.94 -3.51
CA VAL A 20 -5.21 9.64 -3.76
C VAL A 20 -5.00 9.26 -5.23
N ALA A 21 -5.87 8.44 -5.81
CA ALA A 21 -5.80 8.09 -7.23
C ALA A 21 -5.91 9.35 -8.12
N GLY A 22 -6.85 10.24 -7.80
CA GLY A 22 -7.01 11.50 -8.51
C GLY A 22 -5.79 12.40 -8.45
N LEU A 23 -5.19 12.52 -7.26
CA LEU A 23 -3.96 13.30 -7.07
C LEU A 23 -2.78 12.67 -7.83
N CYS A 24 -2.65 11.34 -7.80
CA CYS A 24 -1.63 10.65 -8.59
C CYS A 24 -1.77 10.98 -10.08
N ARG A 25 -3.00 10.99 -10.58
CA ARG A 25 -3.26 11.33 -11.98
C ARG A 25 -2.91 12.78 -12.29
N ILE A 26 -3.32 13.71 -11.44
CA ILE A 26 -3.04 15.14 -11.61
C ILE A 26 -1.53 15.40 -11.61
N PHE A 27 -0.82 14.87 -10.62
CA PHE A 27 0.62 15.06 -10.54
C PHE A 27 1.35 14.46 -11.74
N ARG A 28 0.90 13.29 -12.21
CA ARG A 28 1.44 12.72 -13.43
C ARG A 28 1.22 13.60 -14.64
N GLN A 29 0.02 14.14 -14.79
CA GLN A 29 -0.30 15.05 -15.91
C GLN A 29 0.52 16.33 -15.84
N ASP A 30 0.85 16.79 -14.65
CA ASP A 30 1.72 17.95 -14.43
C ASP A 30 3.21 17.64 -14.62
N GLY A 31 3.55 16.43 -15.00
CA GLY A 31 4.95 16.04 -15.29
C GLY A 31 5.72 15.51 -14.10
N TYR A 32 5.08 15.31 -12.96
CA TYR A 32 5.75 14.74 -11.80
C TYR A 32 5.78 13.21 -11.87
N ARG A 33 6.81 12.65 -11.29
CA ARG A 33 6.85 11.22 -11.00
C ARG A 33 6.25 11.01 -9.62
N VAL A 34 5.21 10.22 -9.55
CA VAL A 34 4.43 10.01 -8.34
C VAL A 34 4.23 8.52 -8.11
N ALA A 35 4.24 8.11 -6.85
CA ALA A 35 3.93 6.74 -6.46
C ALA A 35 3.01 6.77 -5.24
N PRO A 36 1.99 5.91 -5.19
CA PRO A 36 1.16 5.76 -4.01
C PRO A 36 1.86 4.89 -2.97
N PHE A 37 1.48 5.09 -1.70
CA PHE A 37 1.94 4.25 -0.62
C PHE A 37 0.88 4.16 0.47
N LYS A 38 0.61 2.96 0.92
CA LYS A 38 -0.22 2.70 2.09
C LYS A 38 0.42 1.56 2.87
N SER A 39 0.87 1.84 4.08
CA SER A 39 1.60 0.88 4.89
C SER A 39 0.80 -0.39 5.16
N GLN A 40 -0.48 -0.25 5.47
CA GLN A 40 -1.37 -1.36 5.78
C GLN A 40 -2.71 -1.18 5.09
N ASN A 41 -3.19 -2.23 4.46
CA ASN A 41 -4.52 -2.27 3.88
C ASN A 41 -5.28 -3.49 4.40
N MET A 42 -6.58 -3.37 4.51
CA MET A 42 -7.47 -4.47 4.87
C MET A 42 -8.45 -4.67 3.72
N ALA A 43 -8.39 -5.83 3.08
CA ALA A 43 -9.20 -6.11 1.89
C ALA A 43 -9.47 -7.59 1.73
N LEU A 44 -10.67 -7.92 1.28
CA LEU A 44 -11.05 -9.29 0.93
C LEU A 44 -10.42 -9.72 -0.38
N ASN A 45 -10.31 -8.81 -1.34
CA ASN A 45 -9.78 -9.05 -2.66
C ASN A 45 -8.42 -8.43 -2.82
N SER A 46 -7.49 -9.19 -3.35
CA SER A 46 -6.14 -8.73 -3.63
C SER A 46 -5.85 -8.80 -5.12
N TYR A 47 -4.71 -8.25 -5.48
CA TYR A 47 -4.16 -8.27 -6.82
C TYR A 47 -2.80 -8.95 -6.80
N ILE A 48 -2.49 -9.74 -7.80
CA ILE A 48 -1.18 -10.36 -7.95
C ILE A 48 -0.38 -9.53 -8.94
N THR A 49 0.74 -9.00 -8.47
CA THR A 49 1.63 -8.17 -9.29
C THR A 49 2.38 -8.99 -10.32
N GLY A 50 3.05 -8.32 -11.25
CA GLY A 50 3.96 -8.97 -12.19
C GLY A 50 5.09 -9.72 -11.51
N GLU A 51 5.40 -9.36 -10.25
CA GLU A 51 6.38 -10.05 -9.41
C GLU A 51 5.84 -11.37 -8.82
N GLY A 52 4.53 -11.63 -8.94
CA GLY A 52 3.86 -12.78 -8.30
C GLY A 52 3.51 -12.55 -6.83
N LEU A 53 3.41 -11.31 -6.38
CA LEU A 53 3.19 -10.94 -4.99
C LEU A 53 1.82 -10.28 -4.80
N GLU A 54 1.22 -10.45 -3.63
CA GLU A 54 -0.11 -9.90 -3.34
C GLU A 54 -0.06 -8.48 -2.79
N MET A 55 -0.95 -7.62 -3.28
CA MET A 55 -1.17 -6.29 -2.75
C MET A 55 -2.64 -5.88 -2.85
N GLY A 56 -3.00 -4.79 -2.17
CA GLY A 56 -4.36 -4.27 -2.21
C GLY A 56 -4.71 -3.65 -3.54
N ARG A 57 -5.96 -3.88 -4.01
CA ARG A 57 -6.43 -3.35 -5.29
C ARG A 57 -6.51 -1.82 -5.32
N ALA A 58 -6.75 -1.18 -4.18
CA ALA A 58 -6.79 0.28 -4.13
C ALA A 58 -5.44 0.89 -4.56
N GLN A 59 -4.34 0.30 -4.13
CA GLN A 59 -3.01 0.77 -4.50
C GLN A 59 -2.66 0.44 -5.95
N VAL A 60 -3.22 -0.64 -6.50
CA VAL A 60 -3.10 -0.95 -7.93
C VAL A 60 -3.75 0.16 -8.76
N MET A 61 -4.97 0.55 -8.41
CA MET A 61 -5.67 1.65 -9.09
C MET A 61 -4.87 2.96 -9.00
N GLN A 62 -4.31 3.25 -7.86
CA GLN A 62 -3.50 4.44 -7.63
C GLN A 62 -2.20 4.41 -8.44
N ALA A 63 -1.55 3.24 -8.52
CA ALA A 63 -0.35 3.07 -9.35
C ALA A 63 -0.68 3.26 -10.84
N GLU A 64 -1.78 2.71 -11.31
CA GLU A 64 -2.24 2.90 -12.68
C GLU A 64 -2.51 4.39 -12.98
N ALA A 65 -3.15 5.10 -12.05
CA ALA A 65 -3.37 6.54 -12.17
C ALA A 65 -2.05 7.31 -12.23
N ALA A 66 -1.05 6.88 -11.48
CA ALA A 66 0.29 7.43 -11.50
C ALA A 66 1.10 7.05 -12.74
N GLY A 67 0.60 6.10 -13.53
CA GLY A 67 1.25 5.63 -14.75
C GLY A 67 2.43 4.71 -14.51
N ILE A 68 2.47 4.03 -13.39
CA ILE A 68 3.54 3.11 -13.02
C ILE A 68 2.99 1.72 -12.77
N GLU A 69 3.86 0.72 -12.90
CA GLU A 69 3.50 -0.66 -12.60
C GLU A 69 3.25 -0.81 -11.10
N PRO A 70 2.17 -1.51 -10.71
CA PRO A 70 1.95 -1.81 -9.29
C PRO A 70 3.07 -2.68 -8.73
N LEU A 71 3.68 -2.22 -7.65
CA LEU A 71 4.73 -2.95 -6.93
C LEU A 71 4.31 -3.13 -5.49
N VAL A 72 4.63 -4.29 -4.93
CA VAL A 72 4.20 -4.65 -3.59
C VAL A 72 4.73 -3.71 -2.50
N CYS A 73 5.84 -3.03 -2.74
CA CYS A 73 6.36 -2.04 -1.80
C CYS A 73 5.41 -0.85 -1.59
N MET A 74 4.44 -0.66 -2.47
CA MET A 74 3.40 0.38 -2.32
C MET A 74 2.37 0.00 -1.28
N ASN A 75 2.28 -1.29 -0.91
CA ASN A 75 1.36 -1.79 0.12
C ASN A 75 2.01 -3.00 0.81
N PRO A 76 2.96 -2.76 1.73
CA PRO A 76 3.73 -3.85 2.33
C PRO A 76 2.93 -4.77 3.25
N ILE A 77 1.88 -4.26 3.90
CA ILE A 77 1.07 -5.06 4.81
C ILE A 77 -0.36 -5.15 4.28
N LEU A 78 -0.81 -6.36 4.01
CA LEU A 78 -2.17 -6.64 3.59
C LEU A 78 -2.81 -7.62 4.55
N LEU A 79 -3.97 -7.27 5.09
CA LEU A 79 -4.75 -8.12 5.96
C LEU A 79 -5.98 -8.59 5.20
N LYS A 80 -6.14 -9.91 5.06
CA LYS A 80 -7.32 -10.51 4.43
C LYS A 80 -8.14 -11.20 5.52
N PRO A 81 -9.32 -10.68 5.87
CA PRO A 81 -10.17 -11.32 6.85
C PRO A 81 -10.52 -12.76 6.42
N THR A 82 -10.31 -13.72 7.31
CA THR A 82 -10.60 -15.14 7.06
C THR A 82 -11.72 -15.67 7.92
N SER A 83 -12.02 -14.96 9.01
CA SER A 83 -13.08 -15.30 9.95
C SER A 83 -13.51 -14.05 10.69
N HIS A 84 -14.51 -14.18 11.60
CA HIS A 84 -14.96 -13.06 12.40
C HIS A 84 -13.85 -12.44 13.27
N THR A 85 -12.86 -13.21 13.64
CA THR A 85 -11.83 -12.80 14.60
C THR A 85 -10.41 -12.85 14.06
N GLY A 86 -10.20 -13.37 12.83
CA GLY A 86 -8.87 -13.58 12.29
C GLY A 86 -8.68 -13.02 10.91
N SER A 87 -7.42 -12.80 10.58
CA SER A 87 -7.01 -12.34 9.25
C SER A 87 -5.75 -13.08 8.81
N GLN A 88 -5.67 -13.33 7.52
CA GLN A 88 -4.42 -13.75 6.90
C GLN A 88 -3.53 -12.51 6.77
N VAL A 89 -2.34 -12.57 7.32
CA VAL A 89 -1.37 -11.48 7.29
C VAL A 89 -0.41 -11.72 6.13
N ILE A 90 -0.34 -10.76 5.22
CA ILE A 90 0.53 -10.81 4.06
C ILE A 90 1.53 -9.67 4.19
N VAL A 91 2.82 -9.98 4.19
CA VAL A 91 3.91 -9.01 4.34
C VAL A 91 4.77 -9.04 3.08
N ASN A 92 4.92 -7.88 2.46
CA ASN A 92 5.66 -7.75 1.20
C ASN A 92 5.20 -8.76 0.14
N GLY A 93 3.89 -9.01 0.10
CA GLY A 93 3.26 -9.88 -0.89
C GLY A 93 3.25 -11.37 -0.56
N GLU A 94 3.84 -11.77 0.55
CA GLU A 94 3.93 -13.17 0.97
C GLU A 94 3.15 -13.43 2.25
N VAL A 95 2.44 -14.55 2.28
CA VAL A 95 1.64 -14.93 3.46
C VAL A 95 2.56 -15.26 4.63
N ARG A 96 2.36 -14.55 5.75
CA ARG A 96 3.07 -14.80 7.00
C ARG A 96 2.30 -15.73 7.94
N GLY A 97 0.97 -15.81 7.80
CA GLY A 97 0.14 -16.66 8.62
C GLY A 97 -1.21 -16.04 8.92
N ASN A 98 -1.98 -16.70 9.77
CA ASN A 98 -3.27 -16.21 10.22
C ASN A 98 -3.17 -15.76 11.68
N LEU A 99 -3.62 -14.55 11.96
CA LEU A 99 -3.63 -13.99 13.30
C LEU A 99 -5.03 -13.47 13.65
N SER A 100 -5.42 -13.59 14.91
CA SER A 100 -6.59 -12.86 15.41
C SER A 100 -6.26 -11.37 15.44
N ALA A 101 -7.32 -10.53 15.47
CA ALA A 101 -7.13 -9.10 15.59
C ALA A 101 -6.30 -8.75 16.83
N ARG A 102 -6.56 -9.47 17.94
CA ARG A 102 -5.82 -9.27 19.19
C ARG A 102 -4.34 -9.57 19.04
N ASP A 103 -4.00 -10.71 18.42
CA ASP A 103 -2.60 -11.09 18.22
C ASP A 103 -1.92 -10.14 17.24
N TYR A 104 -2.62 -9.70 16.21
CA TYR A 104 -2.08 -8.72 15.29
C TYR A 104 -1.74 -7.40 16.00
N PHE A 105 -2.65 -6.89 16.83
CA PHE A 105 -2.38 -5.67 17.60
C PHE A 105 -1.19 -5.83 18.55
N ALA A 106 -1.02 -7.02 19.13
CA ALA A 106 0.11 -7.28 20.02
C ALA A 106 1.45 -7.30 19.28
N HIS A 107 1.46 -7.69 18.00
CA HIS A 107 2.70 -7.91 17.25
C HIS A 107 2.91 -6.93 16.08
N LYS A 108 1.99 -6.00 15.85
CA LYS A 108 2.08 -5.10 14.68
C LYS A 108 3.34 -4.26 14.65
N THR A 109 3.91 -3.92 15.79
CA THR A 109 5.15 -3.14 15.86
C THR A 109 6.35 -3.89 15.28
N GLU A 110 6.31 -5.21 15.25
CA GLU A 110 7.35 -6.04 14.63
C GLU A 110 7.41 -5.86 13.11
N LEU A 111 6.34 -5.32 12.51
CA LEU A 111 6.25 -5.08 11.07
C LEU A 111 6.78 -3.69 10.67
N ILE A 112 7.09 -2.82 11.62
CA ILE A 112 7.60 -1.48 11.32
C ILE A 112 8.86 -1.52 10.46
N PRO A 113 9.86 -2.38 10.70
CA PRO A 113 11.02 -2.47 9.82
C PRO A 113 10.65 -2.82 8.38
N ASP A 114 9.69 -3.74 8.18
CA ASP A 114 9.21 -4.10 6.84
C ASP A 114 8.55 -2.92 6.13
N ILE A 115 7.76 -2.14 6.85
CA ILE A 115 7.10 -0.94 6.33
C ILE A 115 8.14 0.10 5.92
N LYS A 116 9.12 0.35 6.78
CA LYS A 116 10.19 1.32 6.49
C LYS A 116 11.04 0.90 5.30
N ALA A 117 11.36 -0.39 5.21
CA ALA A 117 12.10 -0.92 4.06
C ALA A 117 11.34 -0.73 2.75
N ALA A 118 10.04 -1.01 2.75
CA ALA A 118 9.18 -0.81 1.58
C ALA A 118 9.12 0.66 1.17
N LEU A 119 8.95 1.57 2.12
CA LEU A 119 8.92 3.00 1.84
C LEU A 119 10.27 3.48 1.29
N SER A 120 11.37 2.96 1.80
CA SER A 120 12.70 3.27 1.30
C SER A 120 12.90 2.84 -0.15
N LEU A 121 12.34 1.68 -0.54
CA LEU A 121 12.39 1.22 -1.92
C LEU A 121 11.68 2.19 -2.87
N ILE A 122 10.57 2.75 -2.46
CA ILE A 122 9.84 3.75 -3.24
C ILE A 122 10.71 5.00 -3.43
N HIS A 123 11.35 5.47 -2.36
CA HIS A 123 12.23 6.65 -2.42
C HIS A 123 13.45 6.43 -3.31
N ILE A 124 14.02 5.23 -3.31
CA ILE A 124 15.18 4.89 -4.13
C ILE A 124 14.79 4.73 -5.60
N SER A 125 13.67 4.06 -5.86
CA SER A 125 13.20 3.80 -7.21
C SER A 125 12.53 5.01 -7.85
N GLU A 126 12.17 6.01 -7.05
CA GLU A 126 11.59 7.24 -7.56
C GLU A 126 12.67 8.05 -8.24
N PRO A 127 12.60 8.19 -9.57
CA PRO A 127 13.65 8.92 -10.27
C PRO A 127 13.59 10.41 -9.90
N THR A 128 14.76 11.00 -9.74
CA THR A 128 14.86 12.44 -9.54
C THR A 128 14.15 13.15 -10.68
N ARG A 129 13.45 14.21 -10.32
CA ARG A 129 12.81 15.05 -11.33
C ARG A 129 13.84 15.64 -12.27
N PRO A 130 13.54 15.67 -13.57
CA PRO A 130 14.36 16.39 -14.51
C PRO A 130 14.38 17.88 -14.23
#